data_c148c8b24db0863501fb76ea99398cfb
#
_entry.id   c148c8b24db0863501fb76ea99398cfb
#
_cell.length_a   1.000
_cell.length_b   1.000
_cell.length_c   1.000
_cell.angle_alpha   90.00
_cell.angle_beta   90.00
_cell.angle_gamma   90.00
#
_symmetry.space_group_name_H-M   'P 1'
#
loop_
_entity.id
_entity.type
_entity.pdbx_description
1 polymer ?
#
loop_
_entity_poly.entity_id
_entity_poly.type
_entity_poly.pdbx_seq_one_letter_code
_entity_poly.pdbx_strand_id
1 'polypeptide(L)'
;MKMKLVSLISGGIDSPVASYMMAHVGADVILLHMDNGSFGDPKETEKVIDIAKQLESVTGKEFQVYVADHEDNQTQIKKKCDSSYQCVMCKRFMHAVARRFAVENGCEGIIMGDSLGQVASQTLRNIKAEQKDFGFPIIRPLIGLDKVEIIDTAKRIGTYDISIRQTKGCSAVPPKPITQASPERVLEYQSRLDFEGLVSASAAGAKRVH
;
A
#
# COMPACT_ATOMS: atom_id res chain seq x y z
N MET A 1 25.04 7.18 -3.18
CA MET A 1 24.12 7.17 -2.00
C MET A 1 23.17 5.99 -2.18
N LYS A 2 22.94 5.20 -1.14
CA LYS A 2 22.03 4.06 -1.21
C LYS A 2 20.63 4.59 -0.90
N MET A 3 19.72 4.55 -1.88
CA MET A 3 18.34 5.03 -1.75
C MET A 3 17.58 4.12 -0.76
N LYS A 4 16.95 4.70 0.26
CA LYS A 4 16.13 3.98 1.24
C LYS A 4 14.65 4.30 1.02
N LEU A 5 13.81 3.27 0.89
CA LEU A 5 12.40 3.41 0.53
C LEU A 5 11.51 2.59 1.47
N VAL A 6 10.28 3.04 1.69
CA VAL A 6 9.23 2.24 2.31
C VAL A 6 8.28 1.72 1.23
N SER A 7 8.01 0.42 1.23
CA SER A 7 7.04 -0.20 0.33
C SER A 7 5.75 -0.50 1.07
N LEU A 8 4.62 0.02 0.58
CA LEU A 8 3.30 -0.41 1.01
C LEU A 8 3.04 -1.81 0.48
N ILE A 9 3.19 -2.81 1.35
CA ILE A 9 3.09 -4.23 1.02
C ILE A 9 1.74 -4.82 1.40
N SER A 10 1.20 -5.66 0.54
CA SER A 10 0.03 -6.49 0.79
C SER A 10 0.32 -7.94 0.44
N GLY A 11 -0.57 -8.85 0.82
CA GLY A 11 -0.50 -10.25 0.39
C GLY A 11 -0.83 -10.48 -1.09
N GLY A 12 -1.12 -9.45 -1.88
CA GLY A 12 -1.41 -9.54 -3.31
C GLY A 12 -0.16 -9.72 -4.17
N ILE A 13 -0.36 -9.93 -5.49
CA ILE A 13 0.72 -10.24 -6.44
C ILE A 13 1.59 -9.01 -6.72
N ASP A 14 0.99 -7.82 -6.78
CA ASP A 14 1.62 -6.64 -7.38
C ASP A 14 2.66 -5.98 -6.45
N SER A 15 2.33 -5.75 -5.18
CA SER A 15 3.23 -5.04 -4.26
C SER A 15 4.54 -5.79 -3.96
N PRO A 16 4.59 -7.15 -3.89
CA PRO A 16 5.86 -7.88 -3.81
C PRO A 16 6.74 -7.68 -5.04
N VAL A 17 6.16 -7.67 -6.23
CA VAL A 17 6.90 -7.43 -7.48
C VAL A 17 7.46 -6.01 -7.51
N ALA A 18 6.67 -5.01 -7.10
CA ALA A 18 7.13 -3.63 -7.00
C ALA A 18 8.31 -3.48 -6.01
N SER A 19 8.21 -4.13 -4.84
CA SER A 19 9.28 -4.15 -3.83
C SER A 19 10.56 -4.80 -4.37
N TYR A 20 10.41 -5.96 -5.03
CA TYR A 20 11.52 -6.66 -5.68
C TYR A 20 12.24 -5.77 -6.71
N MET A 21 11.49 -5.13 -7.60
CA MET A 21 12.07 -4.29 -8.65
C MET A 21 12.92 -3.17 -8.08
N MET A 22 12.46 -2.51 -7.02
CA MET A 22 13.22 -1.43 -6.37
C MET A 22 14.44 -1.97 -5.60
N ALA A 23 14.30 -3.11 -4.92
CA ALA A 23 15.43 -3.77 -4.28
C ALA A 23 16.49 -4.23 -5.31
N HIS A 24 16.04 -4.74 -6.46
CA HIS A 24 16.93 -5.20 -7.54
C HIS A 24 17.77 -4.06 -8.13
N VAL A 25 17.23 -2.85 -8.27
CA VAL A 25 17.99 -1.67 -8.72
C VAL A 25 18.80 -1.01 -7.62
N GLY A 26 18.92 -1.62 -6.44
CA GLY A 26 19.85 -1.21 -5.41
C GLY A 26 19.24 -0.49 -4.21
N ALA A 27 17.93 -0.25 -4.17
CA ALA A 27 17.29 0.37 -3.01
C ALA A 27 17.35 -0.53 -1.76
N ASP A 28 17.42 0.10 -0.59
CA ASP A 28 17.05 -0.50 0.70
C ASP A 28 15.55 -0.33 0.88
N VAL A 29 14.83 -1.43 1.09
CA VAL A 29 13.37 -1.42 1.14
C VAL A 29 12.89 -1.92 2.50
N ILE A 30 12.15 -1.07 3.21
CA ILE A 30 11.36 -1.45 4.39
C ILE A 30 9.93 -1.75 3.91
N LEU A 31 9.34 -2.83 4.37
CA LEU A 31 7.97 -3.21 4.07
C LEU A 31 7.02 -2.70 5.16
N LEU A 32 6.01 -1.95 4.77
CA LEU A 32 4.95 -1.47 5.67
C LEU A 32 3.61 -2.08 5.23
N HIS A 33 3.09 -2.97 6.06
CA HIS A 33 1.76 -3.56 5.88
C HIS A 33 0.72 -2.77 6.67
N MET A 34 -0.39 -2.44 6.01
CA MET A 34 -1.52 -1.76 6.62
C MET A 34 -2.56 -2.81 7.03
N ASP A 35 -2.65 -3.12 8.32
CA ASP A 35 -3.61 -4.09 8.85
C ASP A 35 -5.01 -3.46 8.92
N ASN A 36 -5.92 -4.00 8.10
CA ASN A 36 -7.31 -3.54 8.04
C ASN A 36 -8.18 -4.04 9.21
N GLY A 37 -7.62 -4.77 10.18
CA GLY A 37 -8.35 -5.30 11.33
C GLY A 37 -9.58 -6.10 10.92
N SER A 38 -10.75 -5.76 11.46
CA SER A 38 -12.04 -6.42 11.16
C SER A 38 -12.49 -6.32 9.68
N PHE A 39 -11.91 -5.41 8.90
CA PHE A 39 -12.16 -5.29 7.45
C PHE A 39 -11.28 -6.21 6.61
N GLY A 40 -10.25 -6.83 7.19
CA GLY A 40 -9.27 -7.70 6.51
C GLY A 40 -9.36 -9.16 6.96
N ASP A 41 -8.31 -9.92 6.61
CA ASP A 41 -8.10 -11.29 7.07
C ASP A 41 -6.85 -11.31 7.99
N PRO A 42 -6.93 -11.86 9.20
CA PRO A 42 -5.78 -11.97 10.11
C PRO A 42 -4.57 -12.71 9.49
N LYS A 43 -4.81 -13.56 8.50
CA LYS A 43 -3.75 -14.29 7.78
C LYS A 43 -2.93 -13.43 6.81
N GLU A 44 -3.36 -12.19 6.53
CA GLU A 44 -2.62 -11.31 5.61
C GLU A 44 -1.23 -10.96 6.14
N THR A 45 -1.09 -10.73 7.44
CA THR A 45 0.21 -10.43 8.06
C THR A 45 1.19 -11.61 7.93
N GLU A 46 0.74 -12.86 8.19
CA GLU A 46 1.57 -14.04 8.01
C GLU A 46 2.02 -14.20 6.55
N LYS A 47 1.09 -13.97 5.63
CA LYS A 47 1.36 -14.02 4.19
C LYS A 47 2.39 -12.97 3.76
N VAL A 48 2.33 -11.76 4.31
CA VAL A 48 3.31 -10.70 4.07
C VAL A 48 4.69 -11.07 4.61
N ILE A 49 4.77 -11.71 5.78
CA ILE A 49 6.04 -12.22 6.34
C ILE A 49 6.64 -13.30 5.43
N ASP A 50 5.82 -14.24 4.93
CA ASP A 50 6.29 -15.26 3.99
C ASP A 50 6.80 -14.65 2.68
N ILE A 51 6.13 -13.61 2.18
CA ILE A 51 6.57 -12.84 1.01
C ILE A 51 7.92 -12.16 1.29
N ALA A 52 8.11 -11.55 2.46
CA ALA A 52 9.38 -10.92 2.83
C ALA A 52 10.53 -11.93 2.82
N LYS A 53 10.36 -13.09 3.45
CA LYS A 53 11.35 -14.19 3.43
C LYS A 53 11.68 -14.65 2.01
N GLN A 54 10.68 -14.74 1.14
CA GLN A 54 10.89 -15.09 -0.25
C GLN A 54 11.68 -14.01 -1.00
N LEU A 55 11.38 -12.72 -0.77
CA LEU A 55 12.14 -11.61 -1.34
C LEU A 55 13.59 -11.61 -0.85
N GLU A 56 13.83 -11.90 0.42
CA GLU A 56 15.18 -12.05 0.99
C GLU A 56 15.95 -13.16 0.29
N SER A 57 15.31 -14.32 0.09
CA SER A 57 15.94 -15.47 -0.57
C SER A 57 16.41 -15.19 -1.99
N VAL A 58 15.64 -14.40 -2.76
CA VAL A 58 15.95 -14.12 -4.18
C VAL A 58 16.80 -12.88 -4.39
N THR A 59 16.87 -11.96 -3.41
CA THR A 59 17.65 -10.72 -3.54
C THR A 59 18.93 -10.73 -2.72
N GLY A 60 19.03 -11.61 -1.72
CA GLY A 60 20.13 -11.60 -0.74
C GLY A 60 20.13 -10.36 0.18
N LYS A 61 19.00 -9.63 0.27
CA LYS A 61 18.84 -8.42 1.08
C LYS A 61 17.85 -8.67 2.22
N GLU A 62 18.02 -8.00 3.35
CA GLU A 62 17.04 -7.98 4.45
C GLU A 62 15.81 -7.14 4.07
N PHE A 63 14.61 -7.61 4.44
CA PHE A 63 13.36 -6.89 4.31
C PHE A 63 12.66 -6.82 5.67
N GLN A 64 12.89 -5.75 6.41
CA GLN A 64 12.18 -5.51 7.66
C GLN A 64 10.69 -5.29 7.38
N VAL A 65 9.82 -6.00 8.08
CA VAL A 65 8.37 -5.88 7.97
C VAL A 65 7.80 -5.17 9.18
N TYR A 66 7.07 -4.10 8.93
CA TYR A 66 6.29 -3.39 9.93
C TYR A 66 4.80 -3.51 9.62
N VAL A 67 3.98 -3.60 10.66
CA VAL A 67 2.52 -3.62 10.59
C VAL A 67 1.99 -2.40 11.30
N ALA A 68 1.21 -1.59 10.59
CA ALA A 68 0.50 -0.43 11.11
C ALA A 68 -1.01 -0.68 11.10
N ASP A 69 -1.70 -0.31 12.16
CA ASP A 69 -3.16 -0.40 12.24
C ASP A 69 -3.83 0.56 11.26
N HIS A 70 -4.79 0.05 10.52
CA HIS A 70 -5.59 0.81 9.55
C HIS A 70 -7.11 0.69 9.77
N GLU A 71 -7.56 -0.06 10.79
CA GLU A 71 -8.96 -0.31 11.05
C GLU A 71 -9.72 0.97 11.41
N ASP A 72 -9.16 1.79 12.29
CA ASP A 72 -9.77 3.07 12.67
C ASP A 72 -9.89 4.00 11.47
N ASN A 73 -8.87 4.05 10.60
CA ASN A 73 -8.90 4.83 9.37
C ASN A 73 -10.06 4.38 8.48
N GLN A 74 -10.21 3.07 8.22
CA GLN A 74 -11.30 2.50 7.45
C GLN A 74 -12.67 2.82 8.05
N THR A 75 -12.79 2.72 9.36
CA THR A 75 -14.02 3.01 10.11
C THR A 75 -14.44 4.47 9.97
N GLN A 76 -13.50 5.41 10.09
CA GLN A 76 -13.77 6.84 9.95
C GLN A 76 -14.11 7.22 8.51
N ILE A 77 -13.44 6.65 7.52
CA ILE A 77 -13.79 6.83 6.10
C ILE A 77 -15.23 6.38 5.87
N LYS A 78 -15.59 5.17 6.31
CA LYS A 78 -16.94 4.59 6.14
C LYS A 78 -18.03 5.46 6.79
N LYS A 79 -17.73 6.11 7.92
CA LYS A 79 -18.69 6.97 8.64
C LYS A 79 -18.86 8.35 8.02
N LYS A 80 -17.81 8.92 7.43
CA LYS A 80 -17.77 10.36 7.07
C LYS A 80 -17.61 10.66 5.59
N CYS A 81 -17.32 9.65 4.76
CA CYS A 81 -17.15 9.82 3.33
C CYS A 81 -18.25 9.09 2.55
N ASP A 82 -18.46 9.49 1.30
CA ASP A 82 -19.28 8.72 0.38
C ASP A 82 -18.66 7.33 0.17
N SER A 83 -19.49 6.29 0.18
CA SER A 83 -19.01 4.91 0.07
C SER A 83 -18.22 4.65 -1.22
N SER A 84 -18.57 5.30 -2.32
CA SER A 84 -17.84 5.20 -3.60
C SER A 84 -16.39 5.66 -3.51
N TYR A 85 -16.06 6.56 -2.56
CA TYR A 85 -14.71 7.08 -2.31
C TYR A 85 -13.90 6.26 -1.31
N GLN A 86 -14.46 5.19 -0.73
CA GLN A 86 -13.79 4.38 0.31
C GLN A 86 -12.36 4.00 -0.07
N CYS A 87 -12.15 3.41 -1.25
CA CYS A 87 -10.82 2.97 -1.68
C CYS A 87 -9.85 4.13 -1.97
N VAL A 88 -10.35 5.25 -2.49
CA VAL A 88 -9.54 6.44 -2.77
C VAL A 88 -9.06 7.07 -1.45
N MET A 89 -9.96 7.24 -0.48
CA MET A 89 -9.61 7.78 0.84
C MET A 89 -8.72 6.82 1.64
N CYS A 90 -8.97 5.50 1.55
CA CYS A 90 -8.09 4.48 2.12
C CYS A 90 -6.65 4.64 1.62
N LYS A 91 -6.44 4.70 0.30
CA LYS A 91 -5.10 4.91 -0.27
C LYS A 91 -4.48 6.24 0.16
N ARG A 92 -5.27 7.30 0.26
CA ARG A 92 -4.78 8.59 0.77
C ARG A 92 -4.26 8.48 2.19
N PHE A 93 -4.97 7.77 3.09
CA PHE A 93 -4.48 7.46 4.42
C PHE A 93 -3.21 6.60 4.39
N MET A 94 -3.19 5.54 3.59
CA MET A 94 -2.00 4.68 3.44
C MET A 94 -0.78 5.49 3.02
N HIS A 95 -0.92 6.40 2.05
CA HIS A 95 0.16 7.29 1.63
C HIS A 95 0.62 8.19 2.79
N ALA A 96 -0.30 8.79 3.53
CA ALA A 96 0.03 9.70 4.63
C ALA A 96 0.72 8.97 5.79
N VAL A 97 0.23 7.78 6.18
CA VAL A 97 0.87 6.93 7.19
C VAL A 97 2.27 6.51 6.72
N ALA A 98 2.39 6.03 5.47
CA ALA A 98 3.67 5.63 4.91
C ALA A 98 4.66 6.80 4.82
N ARG A 99 4.22 8.01 4.47
CA ARG A 99 5.07 9.22 4.47
C ARG A 99 5.61 9.50 5.87
N ARG A 100 4.73 9.51 6.89
CA ARG A 100 5.15 9.77 8.27
C ARG A 100 6.14 8.71 8.74
N PHE A 101 5.83 7.45 8.54
CA PHE A 101 6.72 6.33 8.84
C PHE A 101 8.04 6.43 8.07
N ALA A 102 8.01 6.81 6.78
CA ALA A 102 9.20 6.98 5.95
C ALA A 102 10.14 8.06 6.49
N VAL A 103 9.59 9.23 6.85
CA VAL A 103 10.38 10.35 7.42
C VAL A 103 11.03 9.92 8.73
N GLU A 104 10.30 9.27 9.63
CA GLU A 104 10.80 8.79 10.93
C GLU A 104 11.88 7.71 10.79
N ASN A 105 11.88 6.94 9.70
CA ASN A 105 12.85 5.88 9.40
C ASN A 105 13.92 6.28 8.38
N GLY A 106 14.01 7.54 7.99
CA GLY A 106 14.99 8.07 7.05
C GLY A 106 14.83 7.52 5.62
N CYS A 107 13.60 7.22 5.19
CA CYS A 107 13.29 6.83 3.82
C CYS A 107 12.96 8.06 2.97
N GLU A 108 13.36 8.01 1.69
CA GLU A 108 13.28 9.12 0.74
C GLU A 108 12.04 9.07 -0.16
N GLY A 109 11.27 7.96 -0.12
CA GLY A 109 10.08 7.76 -0.94
C GLY A 109 9.28 6.53 -0.56
N ILE A 110 8.11 6.41 -1.18
CA ILE A 110 7.15 5.32 -1.00
C ILE A 110 7.06 4.50 -2.28
N ILE A 111 7.04 3.17 -2.16
CA ILE A 111 6.78 2.26 -3.28
C ILE A 111 5.32 1.81 -3.20
N MET A 112 4.62 1.89 -4.34
CA MET A 112 3.27 1.39 -4.53
C MET A 112 3.24 0.35 -5.65
N GLY A 113 2.45 -0.71 -5.45
CA GLY A 113 2.21 -1.76 -6.45
C GLY A 113 1.09 -1.41 -7.45
N ASP A 114 0.85 -0.12 -7.72
CA ASP A 114 -0.20 0.27 -8.67
C ASP A 114 0.22 -0.03 -10.11
N SER A 115 -0.74 -0.58 -10.89
CA SER A 115 -0.68 -0.73 -12.35
C SER A 115 -1.95 -0.13 -12.97
N LEU A 116 -1.83 0.63 -14.06
CA LEU A 116 -2.95 1.35 -14.65
C LEU A 116 -4.06 0.41 -15.13
N GLY A 117 -5.30 0.75 -14.78
CA GLY A 117 -6.48 0.07 -15.32
C GLY A 117 -6.77 -1.33 -14.78
N GLN A 118 -5.98 -1.84 -13.83
CA GLN A 118 -6.18 -3.17 -13.26
C GLN A 118 -7.42 -3.25 -12.37
N VAL A 119 -7.64 -2.23 -11.56
CA VAL A 119 -8.82 -2.09 -10.69
C VAL A 119 -9.34 -0.65 -10.70
N ALA A 120 -10.58 -0.47 -10.25
CA ALA A 120 -11.25 0.83 -10.27
C ALA A 120 -10.46 1.96 -9.58
N SER A 121 -9.68 1.65 -8.54
CA SER A 121 -8.86 2.64 -7.84
C SER A 121 -7.57 3.02 -8.59
N GLN A 122 -7.16 2.29 -9.61
CA GLN A 122 -5.89 2.51 -10.35
C GLN A 122 -6.10 3.26 -11.68
N THR A 123 -6.99 4.24 -11.70
CA THR A 123 -7.13 5.18 -12.82
C THR A 123 -6.25 6.41 -12.61
N LEU A 124 -5.82 7.07 -13.69
CA LEU A 124 -5.03 8.31 -13.58
C LEU A 124 -5.74 9.39 -12.76
N ARG A 125 -7.07 9.47 -12.85
CA ARG A 125 -7.86 10.45 -12.08
C ARG A 125 -7.83 10.12 -10.58
N ASN A 126 -7.98 8.86 -10.22
CA ASN A 126 -7.91 8.44 -8.83
C ASN A 126 -6.51 8.64 -8.26
N ILE A 127 -5.46 8.23 -8.99
CA ILE A 127 -4.06 8.46 -8.59
C ILE A 127 -3.78 9.95 -8.37
N LYS A 128 -4.26 10.83 -9.27
CA LYS A 128 -4.14 12.28 -9.11
C LYS A 128 -4.86 12.77 -7.85
N ALA A 129 -6.07 12.28 -7.59
CA ALA A 129 -6.86 12.68 -6.44
C ALA A 129 -6.25 12.21 -5.10
N GLU A 130 -5.77 10.97 -5.05
CA GLU A 130 -5.10 10.38 -3.88
C GLU A 130 -3.84 11.16 -3.49
N GLN A 131 -3.12 11.73 -4.47
CA GLN A 131 -1.85 12.42 -4.28
C GLN A 131 -1.95 13.94 -4.23
N LYS A 132 -3.16 14.49 -4.31
CA LYS A 132 -3.33 15.96 -4.29
C LYS A 132 -2.64 16.56 -3.06
N ASP A 133 -1.70 17.50 -3.31
CA ASP A 133 -0.92 18.23 -2.30
C ASP A 133 -0.09 17.32 -1.35
N PHE A 134 0.30 16.13 -1.83
CA PHE A 134 0.97 15.13 -0.99
C PHE A 134 2.44 15.49 -0.68
N GLY A 135 3.17 16.06 -1.63
CA GLY A 135 4.51 16.63 -1.43
C GLY A 135 5.60 15.62 -0.99
N PHE A 136 5.44 14.32 -1.30
CA PHE A 136 6.45 13.29 -1.02
C PHE A 136 6.53 12.30 -2.19
N PRO A 137 7.72 11.79 -2.57
CA PRO A 137 7.87 10.88 -3.72
C PRO A 137 7.08 9.58 -3.55
N ILE A 138 6.28 9.22 -4.57
CA ILE A 138 5.64 7.90 -4.69
C ILE A 138 6.09 7.26 -5.98
N ILE A 139 6.78 6.13 -5.87
CA ILE A 139 7.34 5.35 -6.96
C ILE A 139 6.37 4.21 -7.28
N ARG A 140 6.04 4.05 -8.56
CA ARG A 140 5.14 3.00 -9.07
C ARG A 140 5.85 2.18 -10.13
N PRO A 141 6.65 1.18 -9.74
CA PRO A 141 7.46 0.42 -10.69
C PRO A 141 6.63 -0.34 -11.74
N LEU A 142 5.36 -0.64 -11.41
CA LEU A 142 4.47 -1.45 -12.26
C LEU A 142 3.52 -0.63 -13.13
N ILE A 143 3.60 0.70 -13.11
CA ILE A 143 2.55 1.56 -13.66
C ILE A 143 2.24 1.33 -15.14
N GLY A 144 3.22 0.92 -15.92
CA GLY A 144 3.11 0.63 -17.36
C GLY A 144 3.14 -0.85 -17.72
N LEU A 145 3.20 -1.76 -16.72
CA LEU A 145 3.23 -3.20 -16.96
C LEU A 145 1.81 -3.76 -17.05
N ASP A 146 1.62 -4.74 -17.92
CA ASP A 146 0.38 -5.50 -17.94
C ASP A 146 0.33 -6.59 -16.86
N LYS A 147 -0.84 -7.23 -16.68
CA LYS A 147 -1.01 -8.23 -15.62
C LYS A 147 -0.20 -9.49 -15.85
N VAL A 148 0.04 -9.86 -17.10
CA VAL A 148 0.82 -11.05 -17.46
C VAL A 148 2.28 -10.85 -17.08
N GLU A 149 2.87 -9.70 -17.44
CA GLU A 149 4.25 -9.34 -17.09
C GLU A 149 4.50 -9.35 -15.57
N ILE A 150 3.50 -8.83 -14.80
CA ILE A 150 3.57 -8.81 -13.33
C ILE A 150 3.50 -10.25 -12.77
N ILE A 151 2.58 -11.08 -13.28
CA ILE A 151 2.42 -12.47 -12.87
C ILE A 151 3.67 -13.29 -13.20
N ASP A 152 4.24 -13.12 -14.39
CA ASP A 152 5.46 -13.84 -14.80
C ASP A 152 6.66 -13.46 -13.93
N THR A 153 6.74 -12.18 -13.56
CA THR A 153 7.75 -11.74 -12.60
C THR A 153 7.51 -12.35 -11.21
N ALA A 154 6.27 -12.35 -10.71
CA ALA A 154 5.92 -12.94 -9.43
C ALA A 154 6.25 -14.45 -9.37
N LYS A 155 6.00 -15.19 -10.46
CA LYS A 155 6.38 -16.60 -10.59
C LYS A 155 7.89 -16.77 -10.57
N ARG A 156 8.62 -15.98 -11.33
CA ARG A 156 10.09 -16.03 -11.41
C ARG A 156 10.76 -15.78 -10.07
N ILE A 157 10.24 -14.86 -9.25
CA ILE A 157 10.75 -14.55 -7.91
C ILE A 157 10.13 -15.42 -6.80
N GLY A 158 9.22 -16.34 -7.13
CA GLY A 158 8.61 -17.29 -6.20
C GLY A 158 7.57 -16.70 -5.24
N THR A 159 7.11 -15.46 -5.45
CA THR A 159 6.07 -14.84 -4.60
C THR A 159 4.65 -15.18 -5.06
N TYR A 160 4.48 -15.69 -6.27
CA TYR A 160 3.16 -15.97 -6.85
C TYR A 160 2.33 -16.93 -6.00
N ASP A 161 2.88 -18.11 -5.67
CA ASP A 161 2.15 -19.15 -4.93
C ASP A 161 1.79 -18.71 -3.51
N ILE A 162 2.61 -17.85 -2.90
CA ILE A 162 2.30 -17.24 -1.62
C ILE A 162 1.13 -16.26 -1.80
N SER A 163 1.19 -15.41 -2.83
CA SER A 163 0.21 -14.35 -3.08
C SER A 163 -1.19 -14.87 -3.44
N ILE A 164 -1.32 -16.04 -4.08
CA ILE A 164 -2.61 -16.62 -4.44
C ILE A 164 -3.25 -17.46 -3.33
N ARG A 165 -2.59 -17.65 -2.18
CA ARG A 165 -3.20 -18.30 -1.02
C ARG A 165 -4.50 -17.58 -0.66
N GLN A 166 -5.56 -18.34 -0.42
CA GLN A 166 -6.88 -17.78 -0.13
C GLN A 166 -6.88 -17.00 1.20
N THR A 167 -7.26 -15.75 1.11
CA THR A 167 -7.57 -14.87 2.24
C THR A 167 -8.86 -14.12 1.92
N LYS A 168 -9.54 -13.65 2.95
CA LYS A 168 -10.71 -12.78 2.76
C LYS A 168 -10.20 -11.44 2.21
N GLY A 169 -10.78 -10.99 1.12
CA GLY A 169 -10.52 -9.64 0.62
C GLY A 169 -10.99 -8.57 1.60
N CYS A 170 -10.59 -7.32 1.36
CA CYS A 170 -11.04 -6.19 2.17
C CYS A 170 -12.56 -6.02 2.06
N SER A 171 -13.28 -6.13 3.20
CA SER A 171 -14.74 -5.98 3.26
C SER A 171 -15.22 -4.52 3.19
N ALA A 172 -14.31 -3.56 3.22
CA ALA A 172 -14.62 -2.13 3.06
C ALA A 172 -14.78 -1.72 1.59
N VAL A 173 -14.41 -2.59 0.64
CA VAL A 173 -14.54 -2.27 -0.80
C VAL A 173 -16.00 -2.06 -1.16
N PRO A 174 -16.37 -0.88 -1.74
CA PRO A 174 -17.76 -0.60 -2.08
C PRO A 174 -18.19 -1.39 -3.33
N PRO A 175 -19.50 -1.67 -3.50
CA PRO A 175 -20.00 -2.36 -4.68
C PRO A 175 -19.84 -1.54 -5.98
N LYS A 176 -19.76 -0.21 -5.87
CA LYS A 176 -19.56 0.72 -6.98
C LYS A 176 -18.45 1.72 -6.64
N PRO A 177 -17.16 1.33 -6.74
CA PRO A 177 -16.06 2.24 -6.47
C PRO A 177 -15.96 3.31 -7.57
N ILE A 178 -15.61 4.53 -7.16
CA ILE A 178 -15.41 5.64 -8.12
C ILE A 178 -14.15 5.39 -8.96
N THR A 179 -14.24 5.70 -10.25
CA THR A 179 -13.10 5.64 -11.20
C THR A 179 -12.60 7.02 -11.64
N GLN A 180 -13.33 8.07 -11.27
CA GLN A 180 -13.06 9.46 -11.65
C GLN A 180 -13.16 10.36 -10.42
N ALA A 181 -12.36 10.11 -9.40
CA ALA A 181 -12.35 10.91 -8.19
C ALA A 181 -11.90 12.35 -8.47
N SER A 182 -12.58 13.32 -7.82
CA SER A 182 -12.18 14.72 -7.81
C SER A 182 -11.18 14.96 -6.68
N PRO A 183 -10.03 15.61 -6.97
CA PRO A 183 -9.08 16.03 -5.93
C PRO A 183 -9.71 16.94 -4.86
N GLU A 184 -10.60 17.84 -5.27
CA GLU A 184 -11.29 18.77 -4.38
C GLU A 184 -12.19 18.01 -3.41
N ARG A 185 -12.90 16.98 -3.89
CA ARG A 185 -13.75 16.14 -3.05
C ARG A 185 -12.95 15.32 -2.06
N VAL A 186 -11.78 14.83 -2.46
CA VAL A 186 -10.85 14.12 -1.55
C VAL A 186 -10.37 15.05 -0.44
N LEU A 187 -10.00 16.29 -0.74
CA LEU A 187 -9.59 17.28 0.27
C LEU A 187 -10.77 17.67 1.19
N GLU A 188 -11.98 17.80 0.64
CA GLU A 188 -13.20 18.03 1.43
C GLU A 188 -13.45 16.87 2.41
N TYR A 189 -13.35 15.61 1.98
CA TYR A 189 -13.48 14.47 2.88
C TYR A 189 -12.38 14.44 3.93
N GLN A 190 -11.13 14.73 3.53
CA GLN A 190 -10.02 14.82 4.48
C GLN A 190 -10.30 15.85 5.59
N SER A 191 -10.86 17.01 5.25
CA SER A 191 -11.16 18.08 6.24
C SER A 191 -12.26 17.71 7.25
N ARG A 192 -13.11 16.70 6.93
CA ARG A 192 -14.14 16.19 7.83
C ARG A 192 -13.63 15.17 8.85
N LEU A 193 -12.41 14.71 8.67
CA LEU A 193 -11.76 13.66 9.46
C LEU A 193 -10.73 14.31 10.41
N ASP A 194 -10.47 13.67 11.54
CA ASP A 194 -9.22 13.90 12.29
C ASP A 194 -8.07 13.20 11.56
N PHE A 195 -7.77 13.69 10.33
CA PHE A 195 -6.85 13.02 9.43
C PHE A 195 -5.45 12.90 10.02
N GLU A 196 -4.91 13.99 10.56
CA GLU A 196 -3.56 14.02 11.13
C GLU A 196 -3.43 13.21 12.42
N GLY A 197 -4.46 13.21 13.29
CA GLY A 197 -4.50 12.38 14.49
C GLY A 197 -4.51 10.89 14.14
N LEU A 198 -5.35 10.48 13.20
CA LEU A 198 -5.43 9.10 12.72
C LEU A 198 -4.13 8.63 12.05
N VAL A 199 -3.54 9.45 11.19
CA VAL A 199 -2.25 9.17 10.54
C VAL A 199 -1.14 9.02 11.59
N SER A 200 -1.10 9.92 12.57
CA SER A 200 -0.12 9.88 13.64
C SER A 200 -0.22 8.62 14.49
N ALA A 201 -1.44 8.26 14.89
CA ALA A 201 -1.70 7.06 15.70
C ALA A 201 -1.29 5.79 14.95
N SER A 202 -1.70 5.67 13.67
CA SER A 202 -1.36 4.53 12.83
C SER A 202 0.16 4.39 12.61
N ALA A 203 0.86 5.48 12.28
CA ALA A 203 2.31 5.45 12.07
C ALA A 203 3.09 5.15 13.36
N ALA A 204 2.75 5.81 14.47
CA ALA A 204 3.41 5.59 15.76
C ALA A 204 3.13 4.18 16.33
N GLY A 205 1.98 3.59 15.99
CA GLY A 205 1.60 2.23 16.36
C GLY A 205 2.27 1.13 15.52
N ALA A 206 3.04 1.47 14.49
CA ALA A 206 3.67 0.50 13.60
C ALA A 206 4.68 -0.38 14.37
N LYS A 207 4.50 -1.71 14.30
CA LYS A 207 5.33 -2.68 15.00
C LYS A 207 6.12 -3.53 14.01
N ARG A 208 7.42 -3.72 14.27
CA ARG A 208 8.24 -4.65 13.51
C ARG A 208 7.80 -6.09 13.86
N VAL A 209 7.56 -6.89 12.82
CA VAL A 209 7.13 -8.30 12.93
C VAL A 209 8.10 -9.27 12.23
N HIS A 210 9.03 -8.74 11.46
CA HIS A 210 10.10 -9.49 10.80
C HIS A 210 11.36 -8.63 10.63
#